data_1070c0e8898f2a0ee11be494e5031f50
#
_entry.id   1070c0e8898f2a0ee11be494e5031f50
#
_cell.length_a   1.000
_cell.length_b   1.000
_cell.length_c   1.000
_cell.angle_alpha   90.00
_cell.angle_beta   90.00
_cell.angle_gamma   90.00
#
_symmetry.space_group_name_H-M   'P 1'
#
loop_
_entity.id
_entity.type
_entity.pdbx_description
1 polymer ?
#
loop_
_entity_poly.entity_id
_entity_poly.type
_entity_poly.pdbx_seq_one_letter_code
_entity_poly.pdbx_strand_id
1 'polypeptide(L)'
;MNNNKIISVVLIGILIGVFFSEYMYDQDFDGIPNDKDDFPNDSKEWKDSDNDGIGDNEDLDDDNDGYNDTEDLFPNNYNEYRDNDFDGIGDNEDLDDDNDGYNDTIDIDPLHDIALNFNFEWIELIDKQNNRPDAPLVFFLYQGDEQLHRFDNKNNPWRVPWQEQFLLDAEFELNIPDNQTEFEFTITAIYYKFRNAEEFDISESNETYSATILYNFTENSLNRNQNWTLDGSLDNSNENDDAKIFLEIKTYIFGYLLSYDWKYNTIEYQLSYNFDPARYVYYTNQGHSVMEYRDYINFVTKEETAVVEIAHILRNLSNQKGFDSLSEVNFIMSFVQSLKYSEDNLTAGVGEYPRYPIETLVEQTGDCEDSA
;
A
#
# COMPACT_ATOMS: atom_id res chain seq x y z
N MET A 1 37.84 -21.85 -66.59
CA MET A 1 37.60 -20.95 -65.39
C MET A 1 38.93 -20.31 -65.04
N ASN A 2 38.98 -19.02 -64.90
CA ASN A 2 40.22 -18.28 -64.70
C ASN A 2 40.70 -18.51 -63.27
N ASN A 3 41.96 -18.90 -63.07
CA ASN A 3 42.55 -19.24 -61.76
C ASN A 3 42.27 -18.17 -60.68
N ASN A 4 42.20 -16.92 -61.07
CA ASN A 4 41.85 -15.81 -60.17
C ASN A 4 40.38 -15.85 -59.60
N LYS A 5 39.42 -16.44 -60.33
CA LYS A 5 38.07 -16.64 -59.83
C LYS A 5 37.97 -17.79 -58.84
N ILE A 6 38.79 -18.84 -59.00
CA ILE A 6 38.86 -19.97 -58.08
C ILE A 6 39.50 -19.53 -56.78
N ILE A 7 40.59 -18.75 -56.79
CA ILE A 7 41.23 -18.19 -55.60
C ILE A 7 40.29 -17.25 -54.86
N SER A 8 39.54 -16.39 -55.56
CA SER A 8 38.57 -15.48 -54.91
C SER A 8 37.43 -16.24 -54.23
N VAL A 9 36.90 -17.31 -54.83
CA VAL A 9 35.81 -18.11 -54.24
C VAL A 9 36.32 -18.90 -53.00
N VAL A 10 37.54 -19.43 -53.05
CA VAL A 10 38.16 -20.12 -51.90
C VAL A 10 38.46 -19.14 -50.75
N LEU A 11 39.01 -17.96 -51.06
CA LEU A 11 39.24 -16.90 -50.04
C LEU A 11 37.94 -16.39 -49.41
N ILE A 12 36.89 -16.20 -50.18
CA ILE A 12 35.56 -15.80 -49.67
C ILE A 12 34.96 -16.92 -48.83
N GLY A 13 35.10 -18.18 -49.23
CA GLY A 13 34.65 -19.33 -48.44
C GLY A 13 35.40 -19.50 -47.12
N ILE A 14 36.73 -19.27 -47.11
CA ILE A 14 37.54 -19.29 -45.89
C ILE A 14 37.18 -18.10 -44.99
N LEU A 15 37.00 -16.88 -45.54
CA LEU A 15 36.58 -15.70 -44.78
C LEU A 15 35.18 -15.87 -44.19
N ILE A 16 34.22 -16.41 -44.93
CA ILE A 16 32.90 -16.74 -44.42
C ILE A 16 32.99 -17.84 -43.36
N GLY A 17 33.79 -18.90 -43.59
CA GLY A 17 33.99 -19.96 -42.62
C GLY A 17 34.64 -19.49 -41.32
N VAL A 18 35.61 -18.57 -41.39
CA VAL A 18 36.25 -17.97 -40.20
C VAL A 18 35.26 -17.02 -39.49
N PHE A 19 34.50 -16.21 -40.22
CA PHE A 19 33.50 -15.35 -39.62
C PHE A 19 32.36 -16.16 -38.95
N PHE A 20 31.93 -17.28 -39.51
CA PHE A 20 30.93 -18.16 -38.89
C PHE A 20 31.53 -18.99 -37.74
N SER A 21 32.83 -19.28 -37.69
CA SER A 21 33.46 -20.06 -36.61
C SER A 21 33.77 -19.23 -35.37
N GLU A 22 33.90 -17.90 -35.47
CA GLU A 22 34.15 -17.04 -34.33
C GLU A 22 32.85 -16.57 -33.66
N TYR A 23 31.67 -16.68 -34.33
CA TYR A 23 30.44 -16.14 -33.85
C TYR A 23 29.38 -17.15 -33.38
N MET A 24 29.60 -18.46 -33.56
CA MET A 24 28.54 -19.46 -33.26
C MET A 24 29.12 -20.84 -32.91
N TYR A 25 30.17 -20.90 -32.10
CA TYR A 25 30.54 -22.18 -31.49
C TYR A 25 29.70 -22.36 -30.24
N ASP A 26 28.67 -23.14 -30.35
CA ASP A 26 27.73 -23.54 -29.33
C ASP A 26 27.78 -25.06 -29.25
N GLN A 27 28.34 -25.59 -28.17
CA GLN A 27 28.75 -27.00 -28.06
C GLN A 27 27.59 -27.91 -27.69
N ASP A 28 26.64 -27.44 -26.89
CA ASP A 28 25.52 -28.22 -26.39
C ASP A 28 24.20 -27.88 -27.09
N PHE A 29 24.24 -26.87 -28.00
CA PHE A 29 23.13 -26.48 -28.86
C PHE A 29 21.93 -25.86 -28.12
N ASP A 30 22.18 -25.14 -27.05
CA ASP A 30 21.15 -24.40 -26.31
C ASP A 30 20.82 -23.02 -26.91
N GLY A 31 21.67 -22.53 -27.80
CA GLY A 31 21.53 -21.25 -28.49
C GLY A 31 22.45 -20.16 -27.95
N ILE A 32 23.22 -20.43 -26.91
CA ILE A 32 24.20 -19.53 -26.30
C ILE A 32 25.61 -19.92 -26.79
N PRO A 33 26.37 -18.98 -27.37
CA PRO A 33 27.77 -19.26 -27.76
C PRO A 33 28.64 -19.55 -26.54
N ASN A 34 29.54 -20.55 -26.67
CA ASN A 34 30.45 -20.96 -25.59
C ASN A 34 31.28 -19.85 -24.93
N ASP A 35 31.47 -18.71 -25.57
CA ASP A 35 32.20 -17.56 -25.03
C ASP A 35 31.31 -16.68 -24.10
N LYS A 36 30.04 -17.02 -24.01
CA LYS A 36 29.03 -16.37 -23.15
C LYS A 36 28.26 -17.36 -22.30
N ASP A 37 28.74 -18.59 -22.25
CA ASP A 37 28.10 -19.72 -21.62
C ASP A 37 29.03 -20.26 -20.53
N ASP A 38 28.57 -20.17 -19.28
CA ASP A 38 29.31 -20.67 -18.12
C ASP A 38 29.28 -22.21 -18.06
N PHE A 39 28.29 -22.83 -18.74
CA PHE A 39 28.11 -24.30 -18.82
C PHE A 39 28.13 -24.85 -20.26
N PRO A 40 29.21 -24.71 -21.06
CA PRO A 40 29.20 -25.01 -22.48
C PRO A 40 28.98 -26.48 -22.88
N ASN A 41 28.61 -27.34 -21.96
CA ASN A 41 28.34 -28.75 -22.16
C ASN A 41 27.01 -29.18 -21.56
N ASP A 42 26.22 -28.24 -21.02
CA ASP A 42 24.89 -28.52 -20.41
C ASP A 42 23.84 -27.61 -21.00
N SER A 43 23.13 -28.10 -21.99
CA SER A 43 22.09 -27.36 -22.72
C SER A 43 20.86 -26.91 -21.88
N LYS A 44 20.94 -27.00 -20.58
CA LYS A 44 19.92 -26.47 -19.66
C LYS A 44 20.40 -25.28 -18.87
N GLU A 45 21.74 -25.11 -18.82
CA GLU A 45 22.37 -24.06 -18.04
C GLU A 45 23.30 -23.23 -18.95
N TRP A 46 23.32 -21.92 -18.71
CA TRP A 46 24.20 -21.02 -19.48
C TRP A 46 24.78 -19.88 -18.61
N LYS A 47 24.30 -19.72 -17.38
CA LYS A 47 24.73 -18.66 -16.48
C LYS A 47 24.94 -19.22 -15.08
N ASP A 48 25.94 -18.69 -14.39
CA ASP A 48 26.30 -18.98 -13.01
C ASP A 48 26.58 -17.64 -12.34
N SER A 49 25.52 -17.04 -11.73
CA SER A 49 25.57 -15.67 -11.27
C SER A 49 26.51 -15.46 -10.08
N ASP A 50 26.60 -16.43 -9.18
CA ASP A 50 27.43 -16.38 -7.97
C ASP A 50 28.77 -17.15 -8.11
N ASN A 51 28.93 -17.91 -9.19
CA ASN A 51 30.11 -18.75 -9.52
C ASN A 51 30.34 -19.91 -8.53
N ASP A 52 29.28 -20.53 -8.03
CA ASP A 52 29.35 -21.70 -7.14
C ASP A 52 29.41 -23.03 -7.88
N GLY A 53 29.08 -23.01 -9.19
CA GLY A 53 29.15 -24.16 -10.11
C GLY A 53 27.76 -24.83 -10.29
N ILE A 54 26.69 -24.28 -9.77
CA ILE A 54 25.31 -24.60 -10.10
C ILE A 54 24.82 -23.51 -11.05
N GLY A 55 24.05 -23.85 -12.07
CA GLY A 55 23.54 -22.85 -13.01
C GLY A 55 22.25 -22.26 -12.53
N ASP A 56 21.98 -20.98 -12.91
CA ASP A 56 20.84 -20.19 -12.50
C ASP A 56 19.48 -20.90 -12.71
N ASN A 57 19.36 -21.87 -13.64
CA ASN A 57 18.11 -22.61 -13.81
C ASN A 57 17.91 -23.78 -12.81
N GLU A 58 18.99 -24.31 -12.21
CA GLU A 58 18.96 -25.39 -11.23
C GLU A 58 19.19 -24.86 -9.80
N ASP A 59 19.76 -23.66 -9.67
CA ASP A 59 19.95 -22.98 -8.41
C ASP A 59 18.61 -22.48 -7.84
N LEU A 60 18.54 -22.20 -6.59
CA LEU A 60 17.39 -21.63 -5.88
C LEU A 60 17.69 -20.27 -5.26
N ASP A 61 18.97 -19.85 -5.33
CA ASP A 61 19.51 -18.63 -4.75
C ASP A 61 20.68 -18.20 -5.63
N ASP A 62 20.33 -17.64 -6.81
CA ASP A 62 21.27 -17.40 -7.94
C ASP A 62 22.46 -16.51 -7.60
N ASP A 63 22.38 -15.68 -6.57
CA ASP A 63 23.45 -14.78 -6.15
C ASP A 63 24.03 -15.11 -4.76
N ASN A 64 23.48 -16.14 -4.09
CA ASN A 64 23.92 -16.63 -2.78
C ASN A 64 23.89 -15.55 -1.68
N ASP A 65 22.90 -14.66 -1.69
CA ASP A 65 22.70 -13.67 -0.64
C ASP A 65 21.94 -14.24 0.57
N GLY A 66 21.31 -15.42 0.42
CA GLY A 66 20.56 -16.16 1.44
C GLY A 66 19.05 -16.08 1.30
N TYR A 67 18.54 -15.42 0.27
CA TYR A 67 17.13 -15.42 -0.14
C TYR A 67 16.97 -16.26 -1.41
N ASN A 68 15.88 -17.03 -1.50
CA ASN A 68 15.61 -17.79 -2.72
C ASN A 68 15.09 -16.86 -3.81
N ASP A 69 15.38 -17.14 -5.08
CA ASP A 69 14.91 -16.35 -6.23
C ASP A 69 13.40 -16.09 -6.25
N THR A 70 12.61 -16.98 -5.68
CA THR A 70 11.15 -16.84 -5.58
C THR A 70 10.71 -15.85 -4.50
N GLU A 71 11.60 -15.46 -3.61
CA GLU A 71 11.37 -14.53 -2.48
C GLU A 71 12.20 -13.26 -2.66
N ASP A 72 13.11 -13.24 -3.65
CA ASP A 72 14.06 -12.20 -3.97
C ASP A 72 13.58 -11.37 -5.18
N LEU A 73 13.53 -10.06 -5.03
CA LEU A 73 13.21 -9.14 -6.12
C LEU A 73 14.42 -8.85 -7.02
N PHE A 74 15.63 -9.19 -6.57
CA PHE A 74 16.89 -9.00 -7.30
C PHE A 74 17.73 -10.28 -7.38
N PRO A 75 17.22 -11.41 -7.91
CA PRO A 75 17.80 -12.75 -7.79
C PRO A 75 19.22 -12.92 -8.33
N ASN A 76 19.81 -11.88 -8.87
CA ASN A 76 21.17 -11.87 -9.44
C ASN A 76 22.01 -10.73 -8.86
N ASN A 77 21.59 -10.15 -7.74
CA ASN A 77 22.30 -9.03 -7.09
C ASN A 77 22.48 -9.27 -5.60
N TYR A 78 23.51 -9.95 -5.20
CA TYR A 78 23.89 -10.28 -3.83
C TYR A 78 23.69 -9.17 -2.77
N ASN A 79 23.59 -7.93 -3.17
CA ASN A 79 23.43 -6.82 -2.23
C ASN A 79 21.98 -6.39 -2.02
N GLU A 80 21.05 -6.89 -2.80
CA GLU A 80 19.64 -6.47 -2.78
C GLU A 80 18.75 -7.70 -2.86
N TYR A 81 17.69 -7.73 -2.05
CA TYR A 81 16.67 -8.77 -2.09
C TYR A 81 15.26 -8.18 -2.01
N ARG A 82 15.15 -6.89 -1.68
CA ARG A 82 13.91 -6.21 -1.42
C ARG A 82 13.88 -4.85 -2.11
N ASP A 83 12.69 -4.43 -2.49
CA ASP A 83 12.36 -3.14 -3.10
C ASP A 83 10.97 -2.79 -2.56
N ASN A 84 10.93 -1.96 -1.53
CA ASN A 84 9.72 -1.77 -0.75
C ASN A 84 8.68 -0.92 -1.50
N ASP A 85 9.12 0.09 -2.24
CA ASP A 85 8.27 0.99 -3.03
C ASP A 85 8.16 0.62 -4.51
N PHE A 86 8.95 -0.39 -4.97
CA PHE A 86 8.95 -0.92 -6.34
C PHE A 86 9.39 0.07 -7.40
N ASP A 87 10.28 0.99 -7.08
CA ASP A 87 10.85 1.92 -8.05
C ASP A 87 11.98 1.31 -8.90
N GLY A 88 12.46 0.11 -8.51
CA GLY A 88 13.51 -0.68 -9.18
C GLY A 88 14.90 -0.45 -8.60
N ILE A 89 15.00 0.28 -7.50
CA ILE A 89 16.18 0.39 -6.63
C ILE A 89 15.91 -0.49 -5.41
N GLY A 90 16.88 -1.29 -4.97
CA GLY A 90 16.67 -2.13 -3.79
C GLY A 90 16.86 -1.34 -2.50
N ASP A 91 16.16 -1.73 -1.43
CA ASP A 91 16.13 -1.07 -0.12
C ASP A 91 17.54 -0.77 0.44
N ASN A 92 18.58 -1.54 0.09
CA ASN A 92 19.94 -1.28 0.57
C ASN A 92 20.67 -0.17 -0.22
N GLU A 93 20.30 0.10 -1.46
CA GLU A 93 20.87 1.15 -2.32
C GLU A 93 19.96 2.40 -2.36
N ASP A 94 18.68 2.23 -2.05
CA ASP A 94 17.73 3.32 -1.95
C ASP A 94 18.03 4.23 -0.75
N LEU A 95 17.50 5.39 -0.74
CA LEU A 95 17.64 6.40 0.31
C LEU A 95 16.29 6.82 0.90
N ASP A 96 15.20 6.32 0.34
CA ASP A 96 13.80 6.67 0.67
C ASP A 96 12.95 5.44 0.30
N ASP A 97 13.09 4.37 1.12
CA ASP A 97 12.61 3.00 0.84
C ASP A 97 11.09 2.89 0.61
N ASP A 98 10.31 3.87 1.04
CA ASP A 98 8.86 3.90 0.87
C ASP A 98 8.36 5.05 -0.03
N ASN A 99 9.30 5.89 -0.54
CA ASN A 99 9.02 7.03 -1.43
C ASN A 99 8.02 8.05 -0.83
N ASP A 100 8.00 8.21 0.49
CA ASP A 100 7.18 9.22 1.16
C ASP A 100 7.76 10.65 1.05
N GLY A 101 9.04 10.75 0.63
CA GLY A 101 9.80 11.99 0.43
C GLY A 101 10.75 12.32 1.58
N TYR A 102 10.90 11.43 2.54
CA TYR A 102 11.90 11.52 3.61
C TYR A 102 12.94 10.40 3.45
N ASN A 103 14.19 10.75 3.74
CA ASN A 103 15.30 9.80 3.63
C ASN A 103 15.35 8.90 4.85
N ASP A 104 15.60 7.59 4.70
CA ASP A 104 15.62 6.56 5.76
C ASP A 104 16.42 6.94 7.00
N THR A 105 17.48 7.73 6.84
CA THR A 105 18.33 8.15 7.96
C THR A 105 17.66 9.14 8.90
N ILE A 106 16.58 9.78 8.49
CA ILE A 106 15.80 10.76 9.25
C ILE A 106 14.35 10.34 9.42
N ASP A 107 13.94 9.32 8.72
CA ASP A 107 12.63 8.71 8.82
C ASP A 107 12.52 7.83 10.06
N ILE A 108 11.31 7.77 10.63
CA ILE A 108 11.00 6.98 11.83
C ILE A 108 10.61 5.54 11.44
N ASP A 109 9.98 5.35 10.30
CA ASP A 109 9.66 4.04 9.74
C ASP A 109 9.98 4.01 8.24
N PRO A 110 11.26 3.82 7.87
CA PRO A 110 11.74 3.90 6.49
C PRO A 110 11.04 2.97 5.48
N LEU A 111 10.21 2.08 5.95
CA LEU A 111 9.53 1.10 5.11
C LEU A 111 8.04 1.39 4.92
N HIS A 112 7.50 2.38 5.64
CA HIS A 112 6.06 2.64 5.62
C HIS A 112 5.73 4.09 5.92
N ASP A 113 5.04 4.73 5.01
CA ASP A 113 4.42 6.02 5.22
C ASP A 113 3.42 5.96 6.40
N ILE A 114 3.55 6.86 7.37
CA ILE A 114 2.79 6.83 8.63
C ILE A 114 1.66 7.84 8.61
N ALA A 115 0.52 7.44 9.16
CA ALA A 115 -0.63 8.30 9.35
C ALA A 115 -1.20 8.25 10.76
N LEU A 116 -1.90 9.32 11.11
CA LEU A 116 -2.70 9.42 12.33
C LEU A 116 -4.19 9.34 11.99
N ASN A 117 -4.91 8.48 12.68
CA ASN A 117 -6.36 8.47 12.67
C ASN A 117 -6.89 9.17 13.93
N PHE A 118 -7.61 10.25 13.73
CA PHE A 118 -8.31 10.99 14.78
C PHE A 118 -9.75 10.48 14.86
N ASN A 119 -10.09 9.81 15.93
CA ASN A 119 -11.44 9.32 16.19
C ASN A 119 -12.08 10.09 17.36
N PHE A 120 -13.04 10.96 17.07
CA PHE A 120 -13.84 11.65 18.08
C PHE A 120 -15.03 10.77 18.45
N GLU A 121 -14.94 10.12 19.60
CA GLU A 121 -15.96 9.16 20.03
C GLU A 121 -17.22 9.82 20.56
N TRP A 122 -17.07 10.77 21.50
CA TRP A 122 -18.22 11.43 22.09
C TRP A 122 -17.91 12.85 22.59
N ILE A 123 -18.98 13.63 22.74
CA ILE A 123 -18.99 14.95 23.38
C ILE A 123 -20.11 15.06 24.41
N GLU A 124 -19.87 15.86 25.43
CA GLU A 124 -20.85 16.32 26.39
C GLU A 124 -20.77 17.85 26.52
N LEU A 125 -21.87 18.54 26.29
CA LEU A 125 -22.00 19.99 26.54
C LEU A 125 -22.43 20.19 27.99
N ILE A 126 -21.52 20.69 28.84
CA ILE A 126 -21.71 20.79 30.28
C ILE A 126 -22.68 21.93 30.60
N ASP A 127 -22.43 23.09 30.00
CA ASP A 127 -23.19 24.29 30.24
C ASP A 127 -24.24 24.59 29.19
N LYS A 128 -25.43 24.85 29.65
CA LYS A 128 -26.60 25.14 28.80
C LYS A 128 -26.67 26.61 28.40
N GLN A 129 -26.28 26.92 27.18
CA GLN A 129 -26.23 28.29 26.65
C GLN A 129 -27.58 28.95 26.32
N ASN A 130 -28.65 28.20 26.17
CA ASN A 130 -29.96 28.74 25.78
C ASN A 130 -31.10 27.76 26.09
N ASN A 131 -32.37 28.20 25.82
CA ASN A 131 -33.57 27.36 26.05
C ASN A 131 -33.84 26.33 24.94
N ARG A 132 -32.93 26.09 24.00
CA ARG A 132 -33.05 25.04 22.98
C ARG A 132 -32.69 23.68 23.57
N PRO A 133 -33.21 22.59 23.01
CA PRO A 133 -32.89 21.26 23.48
C PRO A 133 -31.48 20.80 23.11
N ASP A 134 -30.87 21.43 22.12
CA ASP A 134 -29.56 21.06 21.53
C ASP A 134 -28.79 22.29 21.05
N ALA A 135 -27.47 22.08 20.80
CA ALA A 135 -26.60 23.04 20.13
C ALA A 135 -26.13 22.51 18.76
N PRO A 136 -26.16 23.35 17.72
CA PRO A 136 -25.52 23.01 16.44
C PRO A 136 -24.01 23.20 16.55
N LEU A 137 -23.25 22.09 16.47
CA LEU A 137 -21.82 21.99 16.75
C LEU A 137 -21.03 21.52 15.55
N VAL A 138 -19.82 22.05 15.38
CA VAL A 138 -18.76 21.56 14.50
C VAL A 138 -17.44 21.60 15.25
N PHE A 139 -16.49 20.77 14.81
CA PHE A 139 -15.12 20.82 15.30
C PHE A 139 -14.17 21.20 14.18
N PHE A 140 -13.04 21.76 14.54
CA PHE A 140 -11.94 22.02 13.65
C PHE A 140 -10.65 21.48 14.26
N LEU A 141 -9.83 20.87 13.42
CA LEU A 141 -8.49 20.44 13.74
C LEU A 141 -7.50 21.36 13.02
N TYR A 142 -6.53 21.86 13.75
CA TYR A 142 -5.47 22.72 13.24
C TYR A 142 -4.10 22.16 13.59
N GLN A 143 -3.11 22.48 12.74
CA GLN A 143 -1.69 22.39 13.05
C GLN A 143 -1.10 23.80 12.85
N GLY A 144 -0.67 24.43 13.94
CA GLY A 144 -0.34 25.87 13.91
C GLY A 144 -1.54 26.71 13.44
N ASP A 145 -1.34 27.50 12.40
CA ASP A 145 -2.38 28.35 11.79
C ASP A 145 -3.17 27.64 10.67
N GLU A 146 -2.78 26.41 10.28
CA GLU A 146 -3.40 25.66 9.20
C GLU A 146 -4.58 24.84 9.70
N GLN A 147 -5.76 25.01 9.06
CA GLN A 147 -6.90 24.16 9.30
C GLN A 147 -6.77 22.87 8.51
N LEU A 148 -6.52 21.77 9.19
CA LEU A 148 -6.38 20.45 8.59
C LEU A 148 -7.75 19.85 8.22
N HIS A 149 -8.71 19.90 9.15
CA HIS A 149 -10.01 19.29 8.92
C HIS A 149 -11.15 20.02 9.65
N ARG A 150 -12.36 19.86 9.10
CA ARG A 150 -13.62 20.24 9.72
C ARG A 150 -14.50 19.03 9.91
N PHE A 151 -14.81 18.70 11.14
CA PHE A 151 -15.71 17.61 11.48
C PHE A 151 -17.14 18.13 11.59
N ASP A 152 -18.07 17.51 10.88
CA ASP A 152 -19.49 17.76 10.94
C ASP A 152 -20.32 16.55 10.47
N ASN A 153 -21.61 16.59 10.64
CA ASN A 153 -22.49 15.54 10.15
C ASN A 153 -22.85 15.80 8.67
N LYS A 154 -22.01 15.32 7.74
CA LYS A 154 -22.24 15.39 6.27
C LYS A 154 -22.57 16.82 5.78
N ASN A 155 -21.67 17.74 6.11
CA ASN A 155 -21.78 19.18 5.81
C ASN A 155 -22.87 19.93 6.61
N ASN A 156 -23.35 19.36 7.71
CA ASN A 156 -24.24 20.01 8.63
C ASN A 156 -23.68 19.92 10.06
N PRO A 157 -23.89 20.91 10.93
CA PRO A 157 -23.55 20.80 12.33
C PRO A 157 -24.27 19.64 13.00
N TRP A 158 -23.59 18.93 13.92
CA TRP A 158 -24.28 17.98 14.80
C TRP A 158 -25.28 18.71 15.68
N ARG A 159 -26.36 18.04 16.08
CA ARG A 159 -27.34 18.53 17.04
C ARG A 159 -27.07 17.84 18.38
N VAL A 160 -26.18 18.45 19.16
CA VAL A 160 -25.72 17.86 20.43
C VAL A 160 -26.67 18.30 21.56
N PRO A 161 -27.28 17.35 22.30
CA PRO A 161 -28.12 17.67 23.47
C PRO A 161 -27.27 18.24 24.61
N TRP A 162 -27.90 19.00 25.49
CA TRP A 162 -27.20 19.54 26.64
C TRP A 162 -27.11 18.52 27.78
N GLN A 163 -25.95 18.45 28.42
CA GLN A 163 -25.72 17.65 29.62
C GLN A 163 -25.96 16.15 29.44
N GLU A 164 -25.76 15.68 28.24
CA GLU A 164 -25.79 14.25 27.86
C GLU A 164 -24.62 13.92 26.93
N GLN A 165 -24.03 12.75 27.11
CA GLN A 165 -23.03 12.27 26.18
C GLN A 165 -23.67 12.00 24.81
N PHE A 166 -23.10 12.57 23.79
CA PHE A 166 -23.49 12.41 22.39
C PHE A 166 -22.38 11.71 21.61
N LEU A 167 -22.70 10.59 20.98
CA LEU A 167 -21.75 9.85 20.13
C LEU A 167 -21.54 10.60 18.83
N LEU A 168 -20.28 10.74 18.41
CA LEU A 168 -19.92 11.56 17.25
C LEU A 168 -19.58 10.62 16.12
N ASP A 169 -19.37 9.70 15.74
CA ASP A 169 -18.99 8.99 14.51
C ASP A 169 -18.20 9.93 13.57
N ALA A 170 -17.05 10.39 14.05
CA ALA A 170 -16.24 11.40 13.38
C ALA A 170 -14.75 10.96 13.35
N GLU A 171 -14.32 10.53 12.18
CA GLU A 171 -12.95 10.09 11.94
C GLU A 171 -12.27 10.97 10.90
N PHE A 172 -10.97 11.13 11.03
CA PHE A 172 -10.10 11.82 10.07
C PHE A 172 -8.72 11.19 10.07
N GLU A 173 -8.22 10.92 8.89
CA GLU A 173 -6.88 10.41 8.66
C GLU A 173 -5.97 11.53 8.18
N LEU A 174 -4.78 11.59 8.74
CA LEU A 174 -3.76 12.57 8.40
C LEU A 174 -2.43 11.82 8.19
N ASN A 175 -1.92 11.91 6.97
CA ASN A 175 -0.53 11.57 6.70
C ASN A 175 0.37 12.59 7.40
N ILE A 176 1.39 12.13 8.11
CA ILE A 176 2.29 12.98 8.90
C ILE A 176 3.72 12.91 8.35
N PRO A 177 4.51 13.98 8.49
CA PRO A 177 5.93 13.94 8.14
C PRO A 177 6.69 13.01 9.09
N ASP A 178 7.20 11.90 8.59
CA ASP A 178 7.80 10.82 9.39
C ASP A 178 9.18 11.15 9.96
N ASN A 179 9.73 12.27 9.56
CA ASN A 179 10.96 12.83 10.14
C ASN A 179 10.77 13.57 11.47
N GLN A 180 9.56 13.55 12.05
CA GLN A 180 9.23 14.24 13.30
C GLN A 180 8.62 13.30 14.31
N THR A 181 9.07 13.39 15.55
CA THR A 181 8.57 12.59 16.68
C THR A 181 7.48 13.28 17.50
N GLU A 182 7.24 14.56 17.27
CA GLU A 182 6.27 15.36 18.04
C GLU A 182 5.40 16.21 17.12
N PHE A 183 4.09 16.12 17.31
CA PHE A 183 3.09 16.87 16.57
C PHE A 183 2.16 17.60 17.52
N GLU A 184 2.01 18.91 17.31
CA GLU A 184 1.08 19.73 18.08
C GLU A 184 -0.19 19.99 17.27
N PHE A 185 -1.33 19.58 17.79
CA PHE A 185 -2.64 19.78 17.19
C PHE A 185 -3.52 20.62 18.09
N THR A 186 -4.26 21.57 17.52
CA THR A 186 -5.27 22.36 18.23
C THR A 186 -6.65 21.96 17.77
N ILE A 187 -7.54 21.71 18.73
CA ILE A 187 -8.92 21.37 18.50
C ILE A 187 -9.80 22.52 19.00
N THR A 188 -10.72 22.96 18.15
CA THR A 188 -11.69 24.02 18.45
C THR A 188 -13.10 23.50 18.26
N ALA A 189 -13.95 23.65 19.26
CA ALA A 189 -15.38 23.32 19.20
C ALA A 189 -16.21 24.58 19.02
N ILE A 190 -16.97 24.68 17.92
CA ILE A 190 -17.76 25.87 17.58
C ILE A 190 -19.23 25.53 17.51
N TYR A 191 -20.07 26.32 18.20
CA TYR A 191 -21.52 26.24 18.05
C TYR A 191 -22.08 27.48 17.36
N TYR A 192 -23.14 27.30 16.59
CA TYR A 192 -23.79 28.38 15.84
C TYR A 192 -25.01 28.91 16.55
N LYS A 193 -24.91 30.16 17.00
CA LYS A 193 -26.02 30.89 17.66
C LYS A 193 -26.58 31.94 16.70
N PHE A 194 -27.63 31.58 15.99
CA PHE A 194 -28.41 32.44 15.07
C PHE A 194 -27.61 33.07 13.92
N ARG A 195 -26.65 33.95 14.16
CA ARG A 195 -25.81 34.62 13.17
C ARG A 195 -24.35 34.70 13.60
N ASN A 196 -24.06 34.27 14.81
CA ASN A 196 -22.72 34.30 15.37
C ASN A 196 -22.23 32.85 15.58
N ALA A 197 -20.94 32.63 15.36
CA ALA A 197 -20.24 31.48 15.85
C ALA A 197 -19.64 31.83 17.21
N GLU A 198 -19.78 30.96 18.18
CA GLU A 198 -19.18 31.09 19.52
C GLU A 198 -18.43 29.78 19.78
N GLU A 199 -17.32 29.86 20.50
CA GLU A 199 -16.52 28.66 20.84
C GLU A 199 -17.08 28.06 22.14
N PHE A 200 -17.02 26.72 22.23
CA PHE A 200 -17.11 26.01 23.48
C PHE A 200 -15.73 25.86 24.08
N ASP A 201 -15.63 26.03 25.38
CA ASP A 201 -14.43 25.76 26.11
C ASP A 201 -14.25 24.25 26.30
N ILE A 202 -13.19 23.72 25.70
CA ILE A 202 -12.73 22.35 25.82
C ILE A 202 -11.30 22.29 26.39
N SER A 203 -10.75 23.43 26.80
CA SER A 203 -9.40 23.58 27.33
C SER A 203 -9.38 23.49 28.85
N GLU A 204 -8.36 22.89 29.40
CA GLU A 204 -8.07 22.97 30.83
C GLU A 204 -7.39 24.29 31.23
N SER A 205 -7.27 25.22 30.33
CA SER A 205 -6.58 26.50 30.49
C SER A 205 -7.53 27.69 30.46
N ASN A 206 -7.50 28.52 31.47
CA ASN A 206 -8.29 29.76 31.55
C ASN A 206 -7.93 30.83 30.47
N GLU A 207 -6.96 30.53 29.59
CA GLU A 207 -6.48 31.50 28.61
C GLU A 207 -7.01 31.24 27.20
N THR A 208 -7.51 30.01 26.94
CA THR A 208 -7.96 29.58 25.59
C THR A 208 -9.16 28.65 25.69
N TYR A 209 -10.11 28.80 24.75
CA TYR A 209 -11.24 27.87 24.57
C TYR A 209 -10.87 26.59 23.82
N SER A 210 -9.82 26.67 23.01
CA SER A 210 -9.31 25.56 22.20
C SER A 210 -8.32 24.72 22.97
N ALA A 211 -8.40 23.42 22.85
CA ALA A 211 -7.46 22.49 23.47
C ALA A 211 -6.30 22.19 22.53
N THR A 212 -5.09 22.17 23.08
CA THR A 212 -3.88 21.75 22.38
C THR A 212 -3.47 20.38 22.83
N ILE A 213 -3.20 19.48 21.88
CA ILE A 213 -2.71 18.12 22.08
C ILE A 213 -1.30 18.05 21.53
N LEU A 214 -0.36 17.58 22.35
CA LEU A 214 0.97 17.19 21.92
C LEU A 214 0.98 15.67 21.73
N TYR A 215 1.02 15.22 20.48
CA TYR A 215 1.17 13.81 20.14
C TYR A 215 2.63 13.48 20.00
N ASN A 216 3.09 12.44 20.72
CA ASN A 216 4.46 11.95 20.63
C ASN A 216 4.46 10.58 19.95
N PHE A 217 5.12 10.52 18.80
CA PHE A 217 5.40 9.29 18.08
C PHE A 217 6.72 8.69 18.58
N THR A 218 6.77 7.38 18.72
CA THR A 218 7.99 6.62 19.04
C THR A 218 7.97 5.33 18.23
N GLU A 219 9.12 4.75 17.93
CA GLU A 219 9.29 3.48 17.18
C GLU A 219 8.34 2.34 17.61
N ASN A 220 7.80 2.40 18.81
CA ASN A 220 6.83 1.43 19.34
C ASN A 220 5.38 1.94 19.34
N SER A 221 5.10 3.03 18.63
CA SER A 221 3.76 3.66 18.62
C SER A 221 2.82 3.09 17.54
N LEU A 222 3.35 2.38 16.54
CA LEU A 222 2.54 1.71 15.53
C LEU A 222 1.46 0.84 16.19
N ASN A 223 0.21 1.04 15.75
CA ASN A 223 -0.98 0.37 16.30
C ASN A 223 -1.25 0.65 17.80
N ARG A 224 -0.68 1.70 18.38
CA ARG A 224 -1.03 2.16 19.72
C ARG A 224 -2.06 3.27 19.66
N ASN A 225 -3.07 3.13 20.49
CA ASN A 225 -4.07 4.14 20.70
C ASN A 225 -3.64 5.05 21.86
N GLN A 226 -3.67 6.35 21.64
CA GLN A 226 -3.57 7.35 22.69
C GLN A 226 -4.93 8.03 22.83
N ASN A 227 -5.37 8.19 24.08
CA ASN A 227 -6.69 8.70 24.38
C ASN A 227 -6.59 10.04 25.11
N TRP A 228 -7.41 10.97 24.75
CA TRP A 228 -7.52 12.28 25.38
C TRP A 228 -8.95 12.55 25.83
N THR A 229 -9.04 13.16 27.00
CA THR A 229 -10.28 13.78 27.44
C THR A 229 -10.01 15.28 27.59
N LEU A 230 -10.60 16.08 26.74
CA LEU A 230 -10.52 17.53 26.77
C LEU A 230 -11.73 18.02 27.57
N ASP A 231 -11.49 18.81 28.62
CA ASP A 231 -12.54 19.14 29.62
C ASP A 231 -12.40 20.59 30.07
N GLY A 232 -13.20 21.49 29.48
CA GLY A 232 -13.22 22.90 29.80
C GLY A 232 -13.62 23.20 31.25
N SER A 233 -14.40 22.31 31.88
CA SER A 233 -14.84 22.53 33.27
C SER A 233 -13.70 22.42 34.30
N LEU A 234 -12.51 22.02 33.91
CA LEU A 234 -11.35 21.86 34.81
C LEU A 234 -10.57 23.17 34.97
N ASP A 235 -10.78 24.17 34.17
CA ASP A 235 -10.02 25.43 34.18
C ASP A 235 -10.39 26.37 35.34
N ASN A 236 -11.46 26.10 36.05
CA ASN A 236 -12.04 26.93 37.10
C ASN A 236 -12.55 28.32 36.62
N SER A 237 -12.80 28.49 35.35
CA SER A 237 -13.56 29.66 34.84
C SER A 237 -14.96 29.66 35.39
N ASN A 238 -15.59 30.84 35.38
CA ASN A 238 -17.03 30.94 35.72
C ASN A 238 -17.85 31.22 34.45
N GLU A 239 -17.32 30.85 33.31
CA GLU A 239 -17.99 30.98 32.03
C GLU A 239 -19.01 29.83 31.91
N ASN A 240 -20.01 29.97 31.05
CA ASN A 240 -21.05 28.96 30.92
C ASN A 240 -21.02 28.37 29.53
N ASP A 241 -19.86 27.96 29.07
CA ASP A 241 -19.59 27.44 27.74
C ASP A 241 -18.72 26.16 27.72
N ASP A 242 -18.63 25.51 28.86
CA ASP A 242 -17.84 24.30 29.03
C ASP A 242 -18.40 23.12 28.25
N ALA A 243 -17.46 22.40 27.59
CA ALA A 243 -17.74 21.13 26.97
C ALA A 243 -16.63 20.13 27.27
N LYS A 244 -16.95 18.85 27.09
CA LYS A 244 -16.04 17.75 27.28
C LYS A 244 -16.04 16.85 26.07
N ILE A 245 -14.86 16.55 25.56
CA ILE A 245 -14.66 15.71 24.38
C ILE A 245 -13.76 14.54 24.73
N PHE A 246 -14.11 13.37 24.25
CA PHE A 246 -13.22 12.23 24.24
C PHE A 246 -12.83 11.88 22.82
N LEU A 247 -11.50 11.79 22.60
CA LEU A 247 -10.95 11.36 21.32
C LEU A 247 -9.84 10.36 21.53
N GLU A 248 -9.70 9.48 20.54
CA GLU A 248 -8.59 8.56 20.37
C GLU A 248 -7.78 8.99 19.16
N ILE A 249 -6.45 8.97 19.27
CA ILE A 249 -5.55 9.10 18.12
C ILE A 249 -4.78 7.79 18.01
N LYS A 250 -4.83 7.19 16.84
CA LYS A 250 -4.17 5.94 16.53
C LYS A 250 -3.16 6.16 15.40
N THR A 251 -1.94 5.68 15.61
CA THR A 251 -0.92 5.58 14.55
C THR A 251 -1.14 4.31 13.76
N TYR A 252 -1.06 4.38 12.45
CA TYR A 252 -1.14 3.24 11.55
C TYR A 252 -0.34 3.52 10.27
N ILE A 253 -0.01 2.47 9.53
CA ILE A 253 0.61 2.59 8.22
C ILE A 253 -0.42 3.20 7.27
N PHE A 254 -0.03 4.28 6.59
CA PHE A 254 -0.88 4.93 5.60
C PHE A 254 -1.14 3.98 4.43
N GLY A 255 -2.38 3.91 3.96
CA GLY A 255 -2.71 3.00 2.88
C GLY A 255 -4.20 2.93 2.55
N TYR A 256 -4.53 2.14 1.53
CA TYR A 256 -5.92 1.87 1.16
C TYR A 256 -6.48 0.72 1.99
N LEU A 257 -7.07 1.02 3.16
CA LEU A 257 -7.79 -0.01 3.93
C LEU A 257 -9.10 -0.37 3.22
N LEU A 258 -9.10 -1.51 2.55
CA LEU A 258 -10.26 -2.02 1.82
C LEU A 258 -10.86 -3.23 2.51
N SER A 259 -12.17 -3.35 2.45
CA SER A 259 -12.91 -4.48 2.99
C SER A 259 -13.63 -5.24 1.86
N TYR A 260 -13.54 -6.55 1.93
CA TYR A 260 -14.14 -7.48 0.99
C TYR A 260 -15.14 -8.36 1.72
N ASP A 261 -16.36 -8.42 1.20
CA ASP A 261 -17.42 -9.28 1.71
C ASP A 261 -17.76 -10.32 0.64
N TRP A 262 -17.69 -11.59 0.98
CA TRP A 262 -18.10 -12.65 0.05
C TRP A 262 -18.82 -13.80 0.74
N LYS A 263 -19.35 -14.71 -0.06
CA LYS A 263 -20.13 -15.84 0.42
C LYS A 263 -19.62 -17.14 -0.15
N TYR A 264 -19.40 -18.10 0.75
CA TYR A 264 -19.08 -19.48 0.37
C TYR A 264 -19.94 -20.46 1.18
N ASN A 265 -20.60 -21.41 0.51
CA ASN A 265 -21.50 -22.38 1.14
C ASN A 265 -22.52 -21.78 2.11
N THR A 266 -23.17 -20.66 1.73
CA THR A 266 -24.16 -19.90 2.52
C THR A 266 -23.60 -19.16 3.73
N ILE A 267 -22.32 -19.25 4.02
CA ILE A 267 -21.64 -18.52 5.09
C ILE A 267 -21.05 -17.22 4.50
N GLU A 268 -21.24 -16.13 5.20
CA GLU A 268 -20.64 -14.83 4.87
C GLU A 268 -19.24 -14.74 5.49
N TYR A 269 -18.29 -14.20 4.73
CA TYR A 269 -16.92 -13.98 5.11
C TYR A 269 -16.58 -12.52 4.85
N GLN A 270 -15.67 -12.01 5.64
CA GLN A 270 -15.12 -10.66 5.49
C GLN A 270 -13.60 -10.73 5.63
N LEU A 271 -12.92 -9.92 4.84
CA LEU A 271 -11.48 -9.69 4.89
C LEU A 271 -11.26 -8.19 4.74
N SER A 272 -10.42 -7.61 5.59
CA SER A 272 -9.90 -6.26 5.40
C SER A 272 -8.39 -6.33 5.20
N TYR A 273 -7.88 -5.55 4.25
CA TYR A 273 -6.47 -5.49 3.92
C TYR A 273 -6.08 -4.04 3.65
N ASN A 274 -4.92 -3.63 4.16
CA ASN A 274 -4.36 -2.31 3.92
C ASN A 274 -3.36 -2.40 2.75
N PHE A 275 -3.68 -1.76 1.64
CA PHE A 275 -2.83 -1.73 0.45
C PHE A 275 -1.93 -0.52 0.52
N ASP A 276 -0.67 -0.73 0.23
CA ASP A 276 0.30 0.32 0.02
C ASP A 276 -0.07 1.15 -1.22
N PRO A 277 -0.26 2.48 -1.09
CA PRO A 277 -0.55 3.35 -2.20
C PRO A 277 0.54 3.40 -3.26
N ALA A 278 1.82 3.34 -2.88
CA ALA A 278 2.95 3.41 -3.80
C ALA A 278 2.93 2.21 -4.76
N ARG A 279 2.67 1.01 -4.25
CA ARG A 279 2.52 -0.21 -5.07
C ARG A 279 1.38 -0.12 -6.07
N TYR A 280 0.23 0.35 -5.63
CA TYR A 280 -0.91 0.54 -6.54
C TYR A 280 -0.56 1.54 -7.65
N VAL A 281 0.06 2.68 -7.29
CA VAL A 281 0.50 3.70 -8.25
C VAL A 281 1.58 3.16 -9.20
N TYR A 282 2.52 2.36 -8.71
CA TYR A 282 3.52 1.70 -9.55
C TYR A 282 2.84 0.89 -10.67
N TYR A 283 1.92 -0.02 -10.33
CA TYR A 283 1.28 -0.88 -11.32
C TYR A 283 0.36 -0.10 -12.27
N THR A 284 -0.37 0.89 -11.80
CA THR A 284 -1.20 1.75 -12.69
C THR A 284 -0.39 2.55 -13.70
N ASN A 285 0.89 2.81 -13.39
CA ASN A 285 1.82 3.48 -14.31
C ASN A 285 2.53 2.54 -15.29
N GLN A 286 2.42 1.23 -15.12
CA GLN A 286 2.97 0.26 -16.06
C GLN A 286 2.20 0.25 -17.39
N GLY A 287 2.76 -0.42 -18.39
CA GLY A 287 2.10 -0.53 -19.69
C GLY A 287 0.98 -1.57 -19.67
N HIS A 288 -0.23 -1.17 -20.06
CA HIS A 288 -1.42 -2.03 -20.14
C HIS A 288 -1.79 -2.42 -21.57
N SER A 289 -0.81 -2.61 -22.45
CA SER A 289 -1.05 -2.92 -23.85
C SER A 289 -0.85 -4.40 -24.13
N VAL A 290 -1.86 -5.03 -24.69
CA VAL A 290 -1.83 -6.41 -25.20
C VAL A 290 -1.81 -6.38 -26.72
N MET A 291 -0.79 -7.01 -27.33
CA MET A 291 -0.69 -7.18 -28.78
C MET A 291 -1.07 -8.60 -29.23
N GLU A 292 -0.79 -9.59 -28.39
CA GLU A 292 -1.10 -11.00 -28.62
C GLU A 292 -1.61 -11.65 -27.35
N TYR A 293 -2.44 -12.71 -27.47
CA TYR A 293 -3.03 -13.42 -26.32
C TYR A 293 -2.01 -13.86 -25.26
N ARG A 294 -0.79 -14.21 -25.64
CA ARG A 294 0.27 -14.60 -24.69
C ARG A 294 0.82 -13.43 -23.86
N ASP A 295 0.54 -12.20 -24.24
CA ASP A 295 1.02 -11.02 -23.49
C ASP A 295 0.31 -10.87 -22.14
N TYR A 296 -0.86 -11.50 -21.95
CA TYR A 296 -1.55 -11.50 -20.66
C TYR A 296 -0.74 -12.12 -19.51
N ILE A 297 0.21 -13.02 -19.81
CA ILE A 297 1.08 -13.59 -18.78
C ILE A 297 1.94 -12.53 -18.09
N ASN A 298 2.21 -11.41 -18.73
CA ASN A 298 2.99 -10.32 -18.17
C ASN A 298 2.25 -9.55 -17.06
N PHE A 299 0.94 -9.76 -16.94
CA PHE A 299 0.10 -9.16 -15.90
C PHE A 299 -0.12 -10.09 -14.72
N VAL A 300 0.44 -11.31 -14.75
CA VAL A 300 0.34 -12.26 -13.63
C VAL A 300 1.50 -12.04 -12.68
N THR A 301 1.31 -11.16 -11.71
CA THR A 301 2.31 -10.82 -10.67
C THR A 301 2.07 -11.65 -9.41
N LYS A 302 2.37 -12.96 -9.48
CA LYS A 302 2.12 -13.91 -8.37
C LYS A 302 3.01 -13.66 -7.13
N GLU A 303 4.12 -12.97 -7.29
CA GLU A 303 5.06 -12.57 -6.24
C GLU A 303 4.71 -11.21 -5.60
N GLU A 304 3.71 -10.50 -6.13
CA GLU A 304 3.29 -9.23 -5.56
C GLU A 304 2.78 -9.44 -4.11
N THR A 305 3.33 -8.68 -3.16
CA THR A 305 3.15 -8.91 -1.72
C THR A 305 1.70 -8.92 -1.29
N ALA A 306 0.88 -7.96 -1.74
CA ALA A 306 -0.53 -7.91 -1.36
C ALA A 306 -1.30 -9.16 -1.85
N VAL A 307 -0.94 -9.67 -3.04
CA VAL A 307 -1.52 -10.91 -3.59
C VAL A 307 -1.12 -12.11 -2.73
N VAL A 308 0.15 -12.21 -2.38
CA VAL A 308 0.69 -13.30 -1.54
C VAL A 308 0.07 -13.26 -0.15
N GLU A 309 0.01 -12.11 0.48
CA GLU A 309 -0.54 -11.94 1.82
C GLU A 309 -2.04 -12.22 1.87
N ILE A 310 -2.81 -11.72 0.92
CA ILE A 310 -4.24 -12.05 0.81
C ILE A 310 -4.44 -13.55 0.58
N ALA A 311 -3.63 -14.18 -0.27
CA ALA A 311 -3.68 -15.62 -0.47
C ALA A 311 -3.40 -16.39 0.83
N HIS A 312 -2.41 -15.96 1.62
CA HIS A 312 -2.13 -16.55 2.94
C HIS A 312 -3.28 -16.34 3.94
N ILE A 313 -3.92 -15.18 3.97
CA ILE A 313 -5.09 -14.93 4.82
C ILE A 313 -6.23 -15.88 4.43
N LEU A 314 -6.56 -15.95 3.14
CA LEU A 314 -7.61 -16.84 2.63
C LEU A 314 -7.32 -18.32 2.95
N ARG A 315 -6.06 -18.76 2.78
CA ARG A 315 -5.62 -20.10 3.14
C ARG A 315 -5.74 -20.37 4.64
N ASN A 316 -5.36 -19.42 5.47
CA ASN A 316 -5.51 -19.56 6.93
C ASN A 316 -6.98 -19.66 7.34
N LEU A 317 -7.86 -18.88 6.74
CA LEU A 317 -9.30 -18.96 6.96
C LEU A 317 -9.85 -20.34 6.55
N SER A 318 -9.42 -20.88 5.39
CA SER A 318 -9.82 -22.21 4.93
C SER A 318 -9.37 -23.32 5.88
N ASN A 319 -8.12 -23.25 6.37
CA ASN A 319 -7.55 -24.18 7.33
C ASN A 319 -8.31 -24.17 8.67
N GLN A 320 -8.66 -22.98 9.17
CA GLN A 320 -9.47 -22.84 10.39
C GLN A 320 -10.85 -23.48 10.26
N LYS A 321 -11.39 -23.55 9.05
CA LYS A 321 -12.67 -24.23 8.74
C LYS A 321 -12.52 -25.71 8.46
N GLY A 322 -11.29 -26.22 8.38
CA GLY A 322 -11.01 -27.64 8.09
C GLY A 322 -11.37 -28.06 6.66
N PHE A 323 -11.24 -27.15 5.70
CA PHE A 323 -11.52 -27.44 4.29
C PHE A 323 -10.46 -28.40 3.73
N ASP A 324 -10.89 -29.34 2.90
CA ASP A 324 -9.98 -30.13 2.08
C ASP A 324 -9.46 -29.30 0.89
N SER A 325 -8.45 -29.79 0.17
CA SER A 325 -7.79 -29.05 -0.91
C SER A 325 -8.76 -28.56 -2.01
N LEU A 326 -9.81 -29.33 -2.32
CA LEU A 326 -10.79 -28.92 -3.31
C LEU A 326 -11.71 -27.83 -2.76
N SER A 327 -12.12 -27.94 -1.52
CA SER A 327 -12.93 -26.94 -0.82
C SER A 327 -12.14 -25.64 -0.60
N GLU A 328 -10.83 -25.73 -0.33
CA GLU A 328 -9.92 -24.58 -0.24
C GLU A 328 -9.85 -23.82 -1.57
N VAL A 329 -9.60 -24.50 -2.68
CA VAL A 329 -9.60 -23.88 -4.01
C VAL A 329 -10.95 -23.22 -4.32
N ASN A 330 -12.06 -23.90 -4.06
CA ASN A 330 -13.39 -23.34 -4.30
C ASN A 330 -13.69 -22.13 -3.38
N PHE A 331 -13.16 -22.12 -2.16
CA PHE A 331 -13.28 -21.01 -1.23
C PHE A 331 -12.52 -19.78 -1.73
N ILE A 332 -11.26 -19.94 -2.15
CA ILE A 332 -10.46 -18.87 -2.75
C ILE A 332 -11.12 -18.35 -4.03
N MET A 333 -11.54 -19.23 -4.92
CA MET A 333 -12.27 -18.85 -6.13
C MET A 333 -13.56 -18.09 -5.84
N SER A 334 -14.26 -18.39 -4.73
CA SER A 334 -15.46 -17.64 -4.34
C SER A 334 -15.16 -16.21 -3.90
N PHE A 335 -13.99 -15.96 -3.32
CA PHE A 335 -13.48 -14.62 -3.04
C PHE A 335 -13.22 -13.84 -4.34
N VAL A 336 -12.42 -14.41 -5.25
CA VAL A 336 -12.12 -13.77 -6.55
C VAL A 336 -13.40 -13.47 -7.33
N GLN A 337 -14.34 -14.40 -7.37
CA GLN A 337 -15.64 -14.23 -8.05
C GLN A 337 -16.58 -13.23 -7.36
N SER A 338 -16.27 -12.78 -6.15
CA SER A 338 -17.04 -11.74 -5.46
C SER A 338 -16.67 -10.34 -5.90
N LEU A 339 -15.49 -10.16 -6.51
CA LEU A 339 -15.09 -8.89 -7.08
C LEU A 339 -16.05 -8.51 -8.21
N LYS A 340 -16.34 -7.23 -8.32
CA LYS A 340 -17.36 -6.75 -9.25
C LYS A 340 -16.87 -6.88 -10.70
N TYR A 341 -17.63 -7.58 -11.53
CA TYR A 341 -17.36 -7.58 -12.97
C TYR A 341 -17.64 -6.21 -13.59
N SER A 342 -16.69 -5.67 -14.33
CA SER A 342 -16.86 -4.44 -15.10
C SER A 342 -15.99 -4.46 -16.35
N GLU A 343 -16.58 -4.14 -17.50
CA GLU A 343 -15.86 -4.05 -18.78
C GLU A 343 -14.89 -2.85 -18.77
N ASP A 344 -13.72 -2.99 -19.37
CA ASP A 344 -12.66 -1.98 -19.43
C ASP A 344 -13.10 -0.65 -20.03
N ASN A 345 -13.95 -0.65 -21.03
CA ASN A 345 -14.47 0.57 -21.63
C ASN A 345 -15.30 1.43 -20.64
N LEU A 346 -15.78 0.83 -19.55
CA LEU A 346 -16.51 1.51 -18.48
C LEU A 346 -15.60 2.02 -17.37
N THR A 347 -14.49 1.33 -17.12
CA THR A 347 -13.56 1.62 -16.00
C THR A 347 -12.32 2.37 -16.44
N ALA A 348 -11.66 1.92 -17.50
CA ALA A 348 -10.42 2.54 -18.01
C ALA A 348 -10.65 3.42 -19.25
N GLY A 349 -11.86 3.41 -19.86
CA GLY A 349 -12.19 4.23 -21.03
C GLY A 349 -11.56 3.72 -22.34
N VAL A 350 -11.00 2.52 -22.34
CA VAL A 350 -10.42 1.81 -23.49
C VAL A 350 -11.07 0.46 -23.67
N GLY A 351 -10.93 -0.16 -24.82
CA GLY A 351 -11.61 -1.43 -25.12
C GLY A 351 -10.91 -2.67 -24.59
N GLU A 352 -9.70 -2.54 -24.14
CA GLU A 352 -8.86 -3.61 -23.55
C GLU A 352 -7.87 -2.97 -22.60
N TYR A 353 -7.92 -3.30 -21.31
CA TYR A 353 -7.04 -2.78 -20.28
C TYR A 353 -6.78 -3.90 -19.25
N PRO A 354 -5.85 -4.82 -19.54
CA PRO A 354 -5.51 -5.87 -18.59
C PRO A 354 -4.91 -5.26 -17.33
N ARG A 355 -5.49 -5.58 -16.18
CA ARG A 355 -5.04 -5.10 -14.88
C ARG A 355 -4.03 -6.03 -14.26
N TYR A 356 -3.11 -5.45 -13.52
CA TYR A 356 -2.35 -6.22 -12.55
C TYR A 356 -3.24 -6.65 -11.39
N PRO A 357 -2.98 -7.78 -10.71
CA PRO A 357 -3.83 -8.26 -9.63
C PRO A 357 -4.07 -7.25 -8.51
N ILE A 358 -3.07 -6.44 -8.17
CA ILE A 358 -3.23 -5.38 -7.18
C ILE A 358 -4.24 -4.31 -7.61
N GLU A 359 -4.28 -3.94 -8.89
CA GLU A 359 -5.27 -2.98 -9.41
C GLU A 359 -6.68 -3.55 -9.26
N THR A 360 -6.89 -4.81 -9.64
CA THR A 360 -8.18 -5.51 -9.48
C THR A 360 -8.60 -5.59 -8.02
N LEU A 361 -7.66 -5.84 -7.11
CA LEU A 361 -7.92 -5.88 -5.68
C LEU A 361 -8.26 -4.48 -5.16
N VAL A 362 -7.45 -3.47 -5.41
CA VAL A 362 -7.67 -2.09 -4.92
C VAL A 362 -8.96 -1.49 -5.51
N GLU A 363 -9.19 -1.64 -6.78
CA GLU A 363 -10.40 -1.13 -7.45
C GLU A 363 -11.64 -1.98 -7.15
N GLN A 364 -11.47 -3.19 -6.62
CA GLN A 364 -12.51 -4.19 -6.35
C GLN A 364 -13.34 -4.51 -7.59
N THR A 365 -12.74 -4.39 -8.77
CA THR A 365 -13.41 -4.58 -10.06
C THR A 365 -12.43 -5.01 -11.12
N GLY A 366 -12.93 -5.77 -12.11
CA GLY A 366 -12.18 -6.23 -13.26
C GLY A 366 -13.07 -7.03 -14.18
N ASP A 367 -12.58 -7.45 -15.32
CA ASP A 367 -13.30 -8.38 -16.20
C ASP A 367 -12.73 -9.80 -16.13
N CYS A 368 -12.94 -10.64 -17.16
CA CYS A 368 -12.61 -12.05 -17.05
C CYS A 368 -11.10 -12.33 -17.02
N GLU A 369 -10.30 -11.56 -17.73
CA GLU A 369 -8.85 -11.71 -17.80
C GLU A 369 -8.17 -11.20 -16.52
N ASP A 370 -8.68 -10.13 -15.92
CA ASP A 370 -8.16 -9.55 -14.67
C ASP A 370 -8.38 -10.46 -13.47
N SER A 371 -9.36 -11.36 -13.54
CA SER A 371 -9.74 -12.27 -12.46
C SER A 371 -9.19 -13.69 -12.65
N ALA A 372 -8.37 -13.91 -13.67
CA ALA A 372 -7.84 -15.23 -14.02
C ALA A 372 -6.52 -15.54 -13.35
#